data_f83f97bb233801e043c7573a104e8a84
#
_entry.id   f83f97bb233801e043c7573a104e8a84
#
_cell.length_a   1.000
_cell.length_b   1.000
_cell.length_c   1.000
_cell.angle_alpha   90.00
_cell.angle_beta   90.00
_cell.angle_gamma   90.00
#
_symmetry.space_group_name_H-M   'P 1'
#
loop_
_entity.id
_entity.type
_entity.pdbx_description
1 polymer ?
#
loop_
_entity_poly.entity_id
_entity_poly.type
_entity_poly.pdbx_seq_one_letter_code
_entity_poly.pdbx_strand_id
1 'polypeptide(L)'
;MREEKTFRVVVFRFETDASTNYTRYMITKNYMPFFPGNQWLELKSIRKTSTGKEYAKKLVAFLNWLDSRKVTYENATNHHVREFLHELVFGNLADEKVLSLQASVGYSTLTKYVTVITGFYGWLDDMRQTEMLWKKKSVQANCSFLYGQIYSREYRYLIDGYAARLKSSRDYTKWYDKATKELLCRNFNTLRDEAVLRLTFEGFRIDEVLSVTLDSYDAIEQLVQPTRSKGRANARNGENKLRLVALPKKTCEVIDKYIQTERADAAVSYTHLTLPTIA
;
A
#
# COMPACT_ATOMS: atom_id res chain seq x y z
N MET A 1 -31.02 -1.56 9.61
CA MET A 1 -30.12 -2.57 10.23
C MET A 1 -28.91 -2.70 9.33
N ARG A 2 -27.68 -2.54 9.84
CA ARG A 2 -26.49 -2.86 9.04
C ARG A 2 -26.44 -4.38 8.92
N GLU A 3 -26.47 -4.89 7.68
CA GLU A 3 -26.25 -6.32 7.43
C GLU A 3 -24.93 -6.75 8.07
N GLU A 4 -25.01 -7.78 8.86
CA GLU A 4 -23.84 -8.31 9.56
C GLU A 4 -22.96 -9.07 8.56
N LYS A 5 -21.78 -8.51 8.28
CA LYS A 5 -20.86 -9.08 7.28
C LYS A 5 -20.30 -10.41 7.79
N THR A 6 -20.42 -11.44 6.97
CA THR A 6 -19.93 -12.80 7.23
C THR A 6 -18.41 -12.87 7.37
N PHE A 7 -17.69 -12.16 6.46
CA PHE A 7 -16.23 -12.10 6.51
C PHE A 7 -15.76 -10.75 7.06
N ARG A 8 -14.75 -10.80 7.94
CA ARG A 8 -14.17 -9.60 8.59
C ARG A 8 -12.65 -9.68 8.63
N VAL A 9 -12.00 -8.52 8.67
CA VAL A 9 -10.57 -8.41 8.93
C VAL A 9 -10.37 -8.06 10.39
N VAL A 10 -9.63 -8.91 11.10
CA VAL A 10 -9.25 -8.70 12.50
C VAL A 10 -7.76 -8.39 12.57
N VAL A 11 -7.40 -7.50 13.47
CA VAL A 11 -6.01 -7.07 13.71
C VAL A 11 -5.52 -7.73 14.97
N PHE A 12 -4.39 -8.44 14.87
CA PHE A 12 -3.67 -8.97 16.01
C PHE A 12 -2.40 -8.19 16.25
N ARG A 13 -2.14 -7.85 17.48
CA ARG A 13 -0.88 -7.28 17.93
C ARG A 13 -0.23 -8.28 18.86
N PHE A 14 1.01 -8.60 18.59
CA PHE A 14 1.83 -9.49 19.42
C PHE A 14 2.99 -8.68 19.98
N GLU A 15 3.23 -8.83 21.25
CA GLU A 15 4.47 -8.43 21.90
C GLU A 15 5.36 -9.67 21.99
N THR A 16 6.59 -9.55 21.51
CA THR A 16 7.62 -10.58 21.71
C THR A 16 8.48 -10.21 22.90
N ASP A 17 9.16 -11.20 23.48
CA ASP A 17 10.07 -11.03 24.62
C ASP A 17 11.17 -9.98 24.36
N ALA A 18 11.42 -9.63 23.09
CA ALA A 18 12.34 -8.59 22.66
C ALA A 18 11.70 -7.19 22.53
N SER A 19 10.53 -6.94 23.14
CA SER A 19 9.78 -5.66 23.10
C SER A 19 9.43 -5.18 21.69
N THR A 20 9.39 -6.08 20.71
CA THR A 20 9.00 -5.76 19.35
C THR A 20 7.52 -6.04 19.13
N ASN A 21 6.77 -4.99 18.80
CA ASN A 21 5.34 -5.09 18.50
C ASN A 21 5.12 -5.56 17.05
N TYR A 22 4.54 -6.73 16.87
CA TYR A 22 4.14 -7.23 15.57
C TYR A 22 2.64 -7.09 15.37
N THR A 23 2.25 -6.54 14.23
CA THR A 23 0.85 -6.46 13.81
C THR A 23 0.59 -7.45 12.68
N ARG A 24 -0.43 -8.30 12.83
CA ARG A 24 -0.91 -9.25 11.82
C ARG A 24 -2.37 -8.99 11.50
N TYR A 25 -2.78 -9.34 10.30
CA TYR A 25 -4.16 -9.24 9.83
C TYR A 25 -4.67 -10.62 9.52
N MET A 26 -5.83 -10.95 10.08
CA MET A 26 -6.52 -12.24 9.91
C MET A 26 -7.90 -12.01 9.32
N ILE A 27 -8.33 -12.93 8.48
CA ILE A 27 -9.71 -13.00 7.98
C ILE A 27 -10.49 -13.97 8.84
N THR A 28 -11.65 -13.55 9.30
CA THR A 28 -12.60 -14.41 9.99
C THR A 28 -13.87 -14.60 9.15
N LYS A 29 -14.49 -15.77 9.24
CA LYS A 29 -15.82 -16.09 8.71
C LYS A 29 -16.71 -16.42 9.91
N ASN A 30 -17.78 -15.67 10.12
CA ASN A 30 -18.68 -15.85 11.28
C ASN A 30 -17.90 -15.94 12.62
N TYR A 31 -16.94 -14.99 12.80
CA TYR A 31 -16.05 -14.91 13.97
C TYR A 31 -15.00 -16.05 14.12
N MET A 32 -15.03 -17.07 13.26
CA MET A 32 -14.05 -18.15 13.23
C MET A 32 -12.95 -17.84 12.20
N PRO A 33 -11.68 -18.25 12.44
CA PRO A 33 -10.60 -18.06 11.48
C PRO A 33 -10.93 -18.69 10.12
N PHE A 34 -10.80 -17.90 9.05
CA PHE A 34 -10.93 -18.41 7.69
C PHE A 34 -9.58 -18.94 7.20
N PHE A 35 -9.33 -20.22 7.42
CA PHE A 35 -8.02 -20.86 7.22
C PHE A 35 -7.43 -20.66 5.82
N PRO A 36 -8.14 -20.89 4.69
CA PRO A 36 -7.54 -20.70 3.37
C PRO A 36 -7.06 -19.27 3.13
N GLY A 37 -7.88 -18.28 3.50
CA GLY A 37 -7.51 -16.88 3.40
C GLY A 37 -6.32 -16.51 4.27
N ASN A 38 -6.24 -17.05 5.48
CA ASN A 38 -5.19 -16.75 6.43
C ASN A 38 -3.85 -17.38 6.03
N GLN A 39 -3.83 -18.62 5.57
CA GLN A 39 -2.64 -19.28 5.04
C GLN A 39 -2.06 -18.52 3.84
N TRP A 40 -2.93 -18.12 2.91
CA TRP A 40 -2.49 -17.29 1.77
C TRP A 40 -1.97 -15.92 2.21
N LEU A 41 -2.65 -15.24 3.15
CA LEU A 41 -2.22 -13.95 3.68
C LEU A 41 -0.86 -14.04 4.37
N GLU A 42 -0.60 -15.10 5.11
CA GLU A 42 0.68 -15.31 5.77
C GLU A 42 1.82 -15.27 4.74
N LEU A 43 1.70 -16.03 3.64
CA LEU A 43 2.68 -16.04 2.57
C LEU A 43 2.89 -14.65 1.94
N LYS A 44 1.85 -13.82 1.86
CA LYS A 44 1.92 -12.48 1.23
C LYS A 44 2.39 -11.39 2.20
N SER A 45 2.19 -11.59 3.52
CA SER A 45 2.50 -10.61 4.55
C SER A 45 3.87 -10.79 5.20
N ILE A 46 4.56 -11.91 4.97
CA ILE A 46 5.89 -12.23 5.53
C ILE A 46 6.86 -11.05 5.42
N ARG A 47 6.87 -10.36 4.26
CA ARG A 47 7.79 -9.25 4.01
C ARG A 47 7.29 -7.89 4.48
N LYS A 48 5.97 -7.66 4.48
CA LYS A 48 5.37 -6.35 4.81
C LYS A 48 3.96 -6.52 5.37
N THR A 49 3.76 -6.14 6.60
CA THR A 49 2.47 -6.14 7.29
C THR A 49 1.40 -5.29 6.58
N SER A 50 1.80 -4.15 6.01
CA SER A 50 0.88 -3.27 5.25
C SER A 50 0.30 -3.95 4.01
N THR A 51 1.05 -4.83 3.36
CA THR A 51 0.56 -5.65 2.23
C THR A 51 -0.53 -6.61 2.71
N GLY A 52 -0.33 -7.28 3.85
CA GLY A 52 -1.33 -8.14 4.46
C GLY A 52 -2.64 -7.41 4.74
N LYS A 53 -2.58 -6.19 5.29
CA LYS A 53 -3.76 -5.33 5.53
C LYS A 53 -4.56 -5.07 4.25
N GLU A 54 -3.88 -4.61 3.21
CA GLU A 54 -4.53 -4.26 1.94
C GLU A 54 -5.11 -5.49 1.24
N TYR A 55 -4.38 -6.61 1.28
CA TYR A 55 -4.82 -7.86 0.68
C TYR A 55 -6.02 -8.46 1.43
N ALA A 56 -5.98 -8.48 2.77
CA ALA A 56 -7.09 -8.94 3.58
C ALA A 56 -8.37 -8.14 3.29
N LYS A 57 -8.28 -6.79 3.27
CA LYS A 57 -9.44 -5.94 3.00
C LYS A 57 -10.06 -6.21 1.64
N LYS A 58 -9.23 -6.36 0.59
CA LYS A 58 -9.71 -6.59 -0.76
C LYS A 58 -10.30 -7.98 -0.95
N LEU A 59 -9.67 -8.99 -0.36
CA LEU A 59 -10.20 -10.36 -0.39
C LEU A 59 -11.54 -10.44 0.36
N VAL A 60 -11.63 -9.87 1.56
CA VAL A 60 -12.86 -9.83 2.36
C VAL A 60 -13.99 -9.11 1.61
N ALA A 61 -13.70 -8.04 0.88
CA ALA A 61 -14.71 -7.36 0.08
C ALA A 61 -15.31 -8.29 -0.99
N PHE A 62 -14.46 -9.05 -1.69
CA PHE A 62 -14.91 -10.03 -2.68
C PHE A 62 -15.67 -11.20 -2.05
N LEU A 63 -15.16 -11.75 -0.94
CA LEU A 63 -15.80 -12.87 -0.24
C LEU A 63 -17.20 -12.50 0.30
N ASN A 64 -17.37 -11.31 0.86
CA ASN A 64 -18.70 -10.82 1.29
C ASN A 64 -19.64 -10.58 0.12
N TRP A 65 -19.11 -10.13 -1.02
CA TRP A 65 -19.89 -9.99 -2.25
C TRP A 65 -20.37 -11.34 -2.78
N LEU A 66 -19.53 -12.37 -2.76
CA LEU A 66 -19.93 -13.75 -3.09
C LEU A 66 -21.02 -14.26 -2.13
N ASP A 67 -20.81 -14.05 -0.84
CA ASP A 67 -21.75 -14.48 0.21
C ASP A 67 -23.13 -13.84 0.03
N SER A 68 -23.20 -12.56 -0.29
CA SER A 68 -24.46 -11.86 -0.60
C SER A 68 -25.23 -12.47 -1.78
N ARG A 69 -24.51 -13.18 -2.68
CA ARG A 69 -25.08 -13.92 -3.81
C ARG A 69 -25.25 -15.41 -3.54
N LYS A 70 -25.02 -15.85 -2.29
CA LYS A 70 -25.07 -17.27 -1.88
C LYS A 70 -24.11 -18.15 -2.69
N VAL A 71 -22.98 -17.60 -3.13
CA VAL A 71 -21.91 -18.31 -3.83
C VAL A 71 -20.78 -18.58 -2.86
N THR A 72 -20.37 -19.83 -2.69
CA THR A 72 -19.20 -20.16 -1.88
C THR A 72 -17.92 -19.80 -2.62
N TYR A 73 -16.82 -19.58 -1.89
CA TYR A 73 -15.56 -19.18 -2.50
C TYR A 73 -15.00 -20.28 -3.44
N GLU A 74 -15.31 -21.55 -3.17
CA GLU A 74 -14.92 -22.69 -4.03
C GLU A 74 -15.64 -22.68 -5.37
N ASN A 75 -16.88 -22.20 -5.40
CA ASN A 75 -17.74 -22.15 -6.58
C ASN A 75 -17.68 -20.85 -7.36
N ALA A 76 -16.78 -19.94 -6.95
CA ALA A 76 -16.59 -18.69 -7.68
C ALA A 76 -15.98 -18.94 -9.07
N THR A 77 -16.43 -18.16 -10.05
CA THR A 77 -15.99 -18.24 -11.44
C THR A 77 -15.46 -16.89 -11.94
N ASN A 78 -14.80 -16.88 -13.10
CA ASN A 78 -14.41 -15.64 -13.78
C ASN A 78 -15.58 -14.68 -14.01
N HIS A 79 -16.79 -15.23 -14.21
CA HIS A 79 -17.99 -14.41 -14.36
C HIS A 79 -18.26 -13.60 -13.09
N HIS A 80 -18.26 -14.24 -11.92
CA HIS A 80 -18.46 -13.58 -10.64
C HIS A 80 -17.41 -12.49 -10.37
N VAL A 81 -16.16 -12.73 -10.78
CA VAL A 81 -15.13 -11.70 -10.63
C VAL A 81 -15.40 -10.50 -11.53
N ARG A 82 -15.83 -10.73 -12.77
CA ARG A 82 -16.18 -9.63 -13.69
C ARG A 82 -17.40 -8.85 -13.19
N GLU A 83 -18.42 -9.51 -12.68
CA GLU A 83 -19.58 -8.84 -12.06
C GLU A 83 -19.18 -8.00 -10.85
N PHE A 84 -18.38 -8.58 -9.94
CA PHE A 84 -17.86 -7.84 -8.79
C PHE A 84 -17.08 -6.60 -9.20
N LEU A 85 -16.19 -6.71 -10.18
CA LEU A 85 -15.42 -5.57 -10.68
C LEU A 85 -16.32 -4.52 -11.34
N HIS A 86 -17.35 -4.96 -12.06
CA HIS A 86 -18.32 -4.07 -12.67
C HIS A 86 -19.11 -3.29 -11.61
N GLU A 87 -19.57 -3.96 -10.56
CA GLU A 87 -20.28 -3.31 -9.45
C GLU A 87 -19.39 -2.36 -8.65
N LEU A 88 -18.10 -2.67 -8.47
CA LEU A 88 -17.15 -1.74 -7.87
C LEU A 88 -17.03 -0.44 -8.66
N VAL A 89 -17.18 -0.48 -9.98
CA VAL A 89 -17.05 0.70 -10.85
C VAL A 89 -18.34 1.48 -10.91
N PHE A 90 -19.46 0.81 -11.16
CA PHE A 90 -20.73 1.46 -11.53
C PHE A 90 -21.80 1.38 -10.43
N GLY A 91 -21.53 0.69 -9.32
CA GLY A 91 -22.53 0.41 -8.29
C GLY A 91 -23.33 -0.85 -8.57
N ASN A 92 -24.25 -1.18 -7.66
CA ASN A 92 -25.03 -2.40 -7.72
C ASN A 92 -26.07 -2.33 -8.86
N LEU A 93 -26.02 -3.27 -9.79
CA LEU A 93 -26.99 -3.38 -10.90
C LEU A 93 -28.42 -3.67 -10.44
N ALA A 94 -28.61 -4.17 -9.21
CA ALA A 94 -29.92 -4.46 -8.64
C ALA A 94 -30.68 -3.20 -8.15
N ASP A 95 -29.99 -2.10 -7.89
CA ASP A 95 -30.61 -0.83 -7.60
C ASP A 95 -30.89 -0.09 -8.91
N GLU A 96 -32.04 -0.33 -9.48
CA GLU A 96 -32.49 0.19 -10.80
C GLU A 96 -32.47 1.72 -10.95
N LYS A 97 -32.03 2.46 -9.93
CA LYS A 97 -32.25 3.90 -9.92
C LYS A 97 -31.17 4.78 -10.51
N VAL A 98 -29.92 4.40 -10.51
CA VAL A 98 -28.87 5.20 -11.19
C VAL A 98 -27.60 4.36 -11.39
N LEU A 99 -27.33 3.91 -12.59
CA LEU A 99 -25.97 3.61 -13.01
C LEU A 99 -25.17 4.93 -12.89
N SER A 100 -24.35 5.04 -11.87
CA SER A 100 -23.47 6.20 -11.75
C SER A 100 -22.57 6.23 -12.98
N LEU A 101 -22.77 7.20 -13.84
CA LEU A 101 -21.88 7.46 -14.99
C LEU A 101 -20.44 7.80 -14.54
N GLN A 102 -20.28 8.16 -13.27
CA GLN A 102 -18.98 8.41 -12.65
C GLN A 102 -18.49 7.14 -11.96
N ALA A 103 -17.36 6.65 -12.40
CA ALA A 103 -16.70 5.51 -11.79
C ALA A 103 -16.33 5.81 -10.33
N SER A 104 -16.77 4.96 -9.39
CA SER A 104 -16.49 5.10 -7.97
C SER A 104 -15.04 4.72 -7.61
N VAL A 105 -14.35 3.95 -8.46
CA VAL A 105 -12.98 3.47 -8.24
C VAL A 105 -12.11 3.65 -9.47
N GLY A 106 -10.85 4.02 -9.27
CA GLY A 106 -9.87 4.17 -10.35
C GLY A 106 -9.29 2.82 -10.82
N TYR A 107 -8.72 2.83 -12.04
CA TYR A 107 -8.09 1.66 -12.67
C TYR A 107 -7.03 0.99 -11.79
N SER A 108 -6.19 1.77 -11.09
CA SER A 108 -5.19 1.25 -10.15
C SER A 108 -5.82 0.44 -9.01
N THR A 109 -7.00 0.83 -8.54
CA THR A 109 -7.74 0.11 -7.50
C THR A 109 -8.28 -1.21 -8.04
N LEU A 110 -8.86 -1.22 -9.25
CA LEU A 110 -9.30 -2.45 -9.91
C LEU A 110 -8.15 -3.43 -10.13
N THR A 111 -7.01 -2.96 -10.61
CA THR A 111 -5.80 -3.79 -10.78
C THR A 111 -5.39 -4.46 -9.48
N LYS A 112 -5.48 -3.75 -8.36
CA LYS A 112 -5.17 -4.32 -7.03
C LYS A 112 -6.18 -5.40 -6.62
N TYR A 113 -7.48 -5.23 -6.90
CA TYR A 113 -8.48 -6.26 -6.65
C TYR A 113 -8.22 -7.51 -7.49
N VAL A 114 -7.97 -7.34 -8.79
CA VAL A 114 -7.63 -8.47 -9.68
C VAL A 114 -6.39 -9.20 -9.16
N THR A 115 -5.33 -8.48 -8.79
CA THR A 115 -4.10 -9.07 -8.26
C THR A 115 -4.36 -9.89 -6.98
N VAL A 116 -5.20 -9.40 -6.08
CA VAL A 116 -5.53 -10.09 -4.83
C VAL A 116 -6.38 -11.34 -5.09
N ILE A 117 -7.45 -11.19 -5.85
CA ILE A 117 -8.39 -12.28 -6.14
C ILE A 117 -7.67 -13.38 -6.93
N THR A 118 -7.00 -13.04 -8.02
CA THR A 118 -6.29 -14.05 -8.84
C THR A 118 -5.10 -14.66 -8.09
N GLY A 119 -4.45 -13.90 -7.21
CA GLY A 119 -3.39 -14.42 -6.36
C GLY A 119 -3.89 -15.42 -5.32
N PHE A 120 -5.07 -15.19 -4.75
CA PHE A 120 -5.71 -16.11 -3.82
C PHE A 120 -6.15 -17.40 -4.52
N TYR A 121 -6.89 -17.28 -5.62
CA TYR A 121 -7.36 -18.46 -6.37
C TYR A 121 -6.22 -19.23 -7.03
N GLY A 122 -5.17 -18.57 -7.51
CA GLY A 122 -3.98 -19.25 -8.00
C GLY A 122 -3.29 -20.07 -6.91
N TRP A 123 -3.27 -19.57 -5.66
CA TRP A 123 -2.75 -20.31 -4.52
C TRP A 123 -3.65 -21.49 -4.14
N LEU A 124 -4.99 -21.32 -4.15
CA LEU A 124 -5.93 -22.41 -3.90
C LEU A 124 -5.76 -23.54 -4.93
N ASP A 125 -5.57 -23.19 -6.20
CA ASP A 125 -5.32 -24.10 -7.30
C ASP A 125 -4.01 -24.88 -7.09
N ASP A 126 -2.93 -24.16 -6.74
CA ASP A 126 -1.63 -24.77 -6.44
C ASP A 126 -1.72 -25.75 -5.24
N MET A 127 -2.57 -25.44 -4.25
CA MET A 127 -2.84 -26.31 -3.09
C MET A 127 -3.89 -27.39 -3.35
N ARG A 128 -4.40 -27.49 -4.57
CA ARG A 128 -5.46 -28.43 -4.98
C ARG A 128 -6.72 -28.36 -4.11
N GLN A 129 -7.03 -27.18 -3.58
CA GLN A 129 -8.26 -26.95 -2.80
C GLN A 129 -9.47 -26.59 -3.69
N THR A 130 -9.21 -26.17 -4.92
CA THR A 130 -10.21 -25.90 -5.94
C THR A 130 -9.70 -26.37 -7.27
N GLU A 131 -10.61 -26.66 -8.20
CA GLU A 131 -10.24 -26.76 -9.61
C GLU A 131 -9.86 -25.38 -10.13
N MET A 132 -8.95 -25.32 -11.11
CA MET A 132 -8.51 -24.09 -11.70
C MET A 132 -9.68 -23.33 -12.34
N LEU A 133 -10.15 -22.29 -11.66
CA LEU A 133 -11.28 -21.48 -12.11
C LEU A 133 -10.93 -20.59 -13.32
N TRP A 134 -9.63 -20.32 -13.52
CA TRP A 134 -9.14 -19.36 -14.49
C TRP A 134 -8.41 -20.02 -15.64
N LYS A 135 -8.89 -19.79 -16.84
CA LYS A 135 -8.04 -20.00 -18.01
C LYS A 135 -7.08 -18.81 -18.07
N LYS A 136 -5.85 -19.00 -17.62
CA LYS A 136 -4.80 -18.01 -17.70
C LYS A 136 -4.55 -17.66 -19.16
N LYS A 137 -4.76 -16.39 -19.55
CA LYS A 137 -4.42 -15.94 -20.90
C LYS A 137 -2.91 -15.95 -21.02
N SER A 138 -2.39 -16.72 -21.95
CA SER A 138 -0.97 -16.72 -22.29
C SER A 138 -0.69 -15.49 -23.16
N VAL A 139 0.17 -14.60 -22.70
CA VAL A 139 0.62 -13.45 -23.47
C VAL A 139 2.08 -13.65 -23.85
N GLN A 140 2.37 -13.62 -25.13
CA GLN A 140 3.71 -13.69 -25.64
C GLN A 140 4.43 -12.34 -25.43
N ALA A 141 5.66 -12.36 -24.93
CA ALA A 141 6.44 -11.14 -24.72
C ALA A 141 7.00 -10.66 -26.07
N ASN A 142 6.38 -9.61 -26.65
CA ASN A 142 6.64 -9.16 -28.01
C ASN A 142 8.03 -8.51 -28.24
N CYS A 143 8.77 -8.16 -27.21
CA CYS A 143 10.05 -7.44 -27.31
C CYS A 143 11.20 -8.15 -26.61
N SER A 144 11.12 -9.45 -26.44
CA SER A 144 12.17 -10.25 -25.80
C SER A 144 12.97 -11.05 -26.81
N PHE A 145 14.25 -11.24 -26.55
CA PHE A 145 15.09 -12.24 -27.23
C PHE A 145 14.46 -13.64 -27.20
N LEU A 146 13.65 -13.93 -26.19
CA LEU A 146 12.92 -15.19 -26.01
C LEU A 146 11.49 -15.13 -26.57
N TYR A 147 11.22 -14.23 -27.51
CA TYR A 147 9.94 -14.16 -28.21
C TYR A 147 9.55 -15.52 -28.80
N GLY A 148 8.37 -15.98 -28.48
CA GLY A 148 7.87 -17.31 -28.89
C GLY A 148 8.24 -18.45 -27.95
N GLN A 149 9.16 -18.25 -27.00
CA GLN A 149 9.65 -19.29 -26.08
C GLN A 149 9.10 -19.12 -24.66
N ILE A 150 8.83 -17.87 -24.25
CA ILE A 150 8.32 -17.55 -22.92
C ILE A 150 6.92 -16.95 -23.04
N TYR A 151 6.00 -17.50 -22.26
CA TYR A 151 4.64 -17.01 -22.12
C TYR A 151 4.44 -16.46 -20.72
N SER A 152 3.99 -15.21 -20.61
CA SER A 152 3.50 -14.66 -19.35
C SER A 152 2.01 -14.92 -19.20
N ARG A 153 1.57 -15.27 -17.99
CA ARG A 153 0.17 -15.48 -17.66
C ARG A 153 -0.37 -14.18 -17.07
N GLU A 154 -1.35 -13.60 -17.72
CA GLU A 154 -1.94 -12.32 -17.30
C GLU A 154 -3.44 -12.42 -17.09
N TYR A 155 -3.93 -11.71 -16.07
CA TYR A 155 -5.37 -11.61 -15.79
C TYR A 155 -5.92 -10.22 -16.14
N ARG A 156 -5.17 -9.41 -16.86
CA ARG A 156 -5.58 -8.05 -17.24
C ARG A 156 -6.84 -8.03 -18.09
N TYR A 157 -7.11 -9.10 -18.83
CA TYR A 157 -8.34 -9.23 -19.62
C TYR A 157 -9.61 -9.03 -18.77
N LEU A 158 -9.57 -9.25 -17.46
CA LEU A 158 -10.70 -9.01 -16.57
C LEU A 158 -11.04 -7.53 -16.43
N ILE A 159 -10.11 -6.65 -16.68
CA ILE A 159 -10.24 -5.19 -16.52
C ILE A 159 -9.88 -4.39 -17.78
N ASP A 160 -9.51 -5.04 -18.87
CA ASP A 160 -9.09 -4.35 -20.11
C ASP A 160 -10.15 -3.38 -20.63
N GLY A 161 -11.42 -3.76 -20.56
CA GLY A 161 -12.54 -2.91 -20.97
C GLY A 161 -12.70 -1.61 -20.15
N TYR A 162 -12.12 -1.55 -18.94
CA TYR A 162 -12.18 -0.36 -18.10
C TYR A 162 -10.98 0.58 -18.30
N ALA A 163 -9.92 0.11 -18.96
CA ALA A 163 -8.67 0.85 -19.08
C ALA A 163 -8.86 2.23 -19.74
N ALA A 164 -9.65 2.29 -20.81
CA ALA A 164 -9.89 3.53 -21.54
C ALA A 164 -10.71 4.56 -20.73
N ARG A 165 -11.64 4.08 -19.88
CA ARG A 165 -12.52 4.95 -19.09
C ARG A 165 -11.91 5.42 -17.78
N LEU A 166 -11.07 4.58 -17.15
CA LEU A 166 -10.59 4.80 -15.79
C LEU A 166 -9.15 5.30 -15.71
N LYS A 167 -8.39 5.22 -16.80
CA LYS A 167 -7.07 5.85 -16.87
C LYS A 167 -7.27 7.36 -17.11
N SER A 168 -7.25 8.13 -16.04
CA SER A 168 -7.09 9.58 -16.17
C SER A 168 -5.67 9.91 -16.61
N SER A 169 -5.51 10.84 -17.55
CA SER A 169 -4.25 11.54 -17.70
C SER A 169 -3.93 12.25 -16.39
N ARG A 170 -2.71 12.10 -15.91
CA ARG A 170 -2.28 12.82 -14.71
C ARG A 170 -1.87 14.22 -15.12
N ASP A 171 -2.80 15.16 -15.08
CA ASP A 171 -2.57 16.55 -15.45
C ASP A 171 -1.99 17.42 -14.31
N TYR A 172 -1.36 16.80 -13.29
CA TYR A 172 -0.74 17.58 -12.24
C TYR A 172 0.76 17.69 -12.44
N THR A 173 1.27 18.88 -12.22
CA THR A 173 2.69 19.17 -12.23
C THR A 173 3.38 18.41 -11.08
N LYS A 174 4.32 17.55 -11.42
CA LYS A 174 5.15 16.82 -10.43
C LYS A 174 6.36 17.64 -9.97
N TRP A 175 6.49 18.83 -10.46
CA TRP A 175 7.62 19.68 -10.21
C TRP A 175 7.15 21.07 -9.80
N TYR A 176 7.80 21.62 -8.79
CA TYR A 176 7.58 22.98 -8.33
C TYR A 176 8.83 23.82 -8.61
N ASP A 177 8.65 25.03 -9.10
CA ASP A 177 9.73 25.99 -9.23
C ASP A 177 10.25 26.44 -7.86
N LYS A 178 11.39 27.14 -7.86
CA LYS A 178 12.03 27.59 -6.62
C LYS A 178 11.15 28.55 -5.84
N ALA A 179 10.46 29.46 -6.52
CA ALA A 179 9.58 30.45 -5.89
C ALA A 179 8.38 29.80 -5.21
N THR A 180 7.74 28.85 -5.88
CA THR A 180 6.61 28.07 -5.33
C THR A 180 7.04 27.22 -4.13
N LYS A 181 8.23 26.57 -4.19
CA LYS A 181 8.77 25.83 -3.04
C LYS A 181 8.95 26.71 -1.82
N GLU A 182 9.55 27.89 -2.00
CA GLU A 182 9.74 28.84 -0.90
C GLU A 182 8.41 29.38 -0.35
N LEU A 183 7.45 29.65 -1.23
CA LEU A 183 6.12 30.09 -0.80
C LEU A 183 5.42 29.02 0.03
N LEU A 184 5.49 27.76 -0.40
CA LEU A 184 4.93 26.63 0.34
C LEU A 184 5.60 26.48 1.72
N CYS A 185 6.94 26.58 1.80
CA CYS A 185 7.67 26.48 3.05
C CYS A 185 7.33 27.60 4.05
N ARG A 186 7.00 28.80 3.59
CA ARG A 186 6.63 29.93 4.47
C ARG A 186 5.23 29.83 5.06
N ASN A 187 4.38 29.00 4.53
CA ASN A 187 2.97 28.87 4.97
C ASN A 187 2.73 27.80 6.04
N PHE A 188 3.77 27.23 6.62
CA PHE A 188 3.62 26.30 7.74
C PHE A 188 3.59 27.01 9.09
N ASN A 189 2.74 26.48 9.97
CA ASN A 189 2.61 26.99 11.35
C ASN A 189 3.66 26.38 12.29
N THR A 190 4.33 25.31 11.88
CA THR A 190 5.33 24.61 12.68
C THR A 190 6.63 24.40 11.91
N LEU A 191 7.76 24.48 12.62
CA LEU A 191 9.08 24.19 12.04
C LEU A 191 9.20 22.72 11.63
N ARG A 192 8.51 21.83 12.36
CA ARG A 192 8.45 20.41 12.04
C ARG A 192 7.90 20.19 10.62
N ASP A 193 6.77 20.78 10.31
CA ASP A 193 6.09 20.57 9.02
C ASP A 193 6.87 21.22 7.87
N GLU A 194 7.52 22.37 8.14
CA GLU A 194 8.45 22.98 7.18
C GLU A 194 9.66 22.06 6.92
N ALA A 195 10.28 21.51 7.98
CA ALA A 195 11.41 20.58 7.83
C ALA A 195 11.02 19.34 7.03
N VAL A 196 9.85 18.75 7.30
CA VAL A 196 9.31 17.61 6.55
C VAL A 196 9.15 17.95 5.07
N LEU A 197 8.58 19.12 4.74
CA LEU A 197 8.39 19.52 3.36
C LEU A 197 9.74 19.78 2.66
N ARG A 198 10.68 20.45 3.30
CA ARG A 198 12.01 20.71 2.76
C ARG A 198 12.75 19.41 2.44
N LEU A 199 12.73 18.43 3.34
CA LEU A 199 13.31 17.11 3.09
C LEU A 199 12.62 16.39 1.91
N THR A 200 11.30 16.54 1.75
CA THR A 200 10.63 15.96 0.57
C THR A 200 11.04 16.64 -0.73
N PHE A 201 11.35 17.94 -0.72
CA PHE A 201 11.89 18.64 -1.89
C PHE A 201 13.31 18.21 -2.26
N GLU A 202 14.10 17.72 -1.29
CA GLU A 202 15.39 17.07 -1.57
C GLU A 202 15.24 15.63 -2.08
N GLY A 203 14.01 15.22 -2.37
CA GLY A 203 13.67 13.92 -2.98
C GLY A 203 13.62 12.77 -2.00
N PHE A 204 13.47 13.02 -0.71
CA PHE A 204 13.17 11.96 0.25
C PHE A 204 11.71 11.50 0.11
N ARG A 205 11.46 10.19 0.27
CA ARG A 205 10.11 9.68 0.43
C ARG A 205 9.60 9.99 1.83
N ILE A 206 8.29 10.10 1.99
CA ILE A 206 7.70 10.39 3.30
C ILE A 206 8.17 9.39 4.38
N ASP A 207 8.23 8.10 4.07
CA ASP A 207 8.72 7.08 5.00
C ASP A 207 10.22 7.28 5.36
N GLU A 208 11.02 7.84 4.46
CA GLU A 208 12.42 8.19 4.69
C GLU A 208 12.53 9.41 5.61
N VAL A 209 11.74 10.44 5.34
CA VAL A 209 11.67 11.64 6.19
C VAL A 209 11.27 11.28 7.62
N LEU A 210 10.21 10.48 7.76
CA LEU A 210 9.70 10.04 9.05
C LEU A 210 10.65 9.09 9.80
N SER A 211 11.69 8.60 9.15
CA SER A 211 12.70 7.72 9.76
C SER A 211 14.01 8.43 10.12
N VAL A 212 14.09 9.72 9.85
CA VAL A 212 15.28 10.52 10.24
C VAL A 212 15.32 10.66 11.77
N THR A 213 16.47 10.32 12.35
CA THR A 213 16.76 10.43 13.79
C THR A 213 17.86 11.46 13.99
N LEU A 214 18.11 11.88 15.21
CA LEU A 214 19.22 12.78 15.52
C LEU A 214 20.57 12.19 15.09
N ASP A 215 20.76 10.88 15.32
CA ASP A 215 21.99 10.17 14.94
C ASP A 215 22.19 10.02 13.42
N SER A 216 21.12 10.23 12.66
CA SER A 216 21.14 10.14 11.19
C SER A 216 21.27 11.50 10.49
N TYR A 217 21.38 12.57 11.24
CA TYR A 217 21.55 13.93 10.75
C TYR A 217 22.87 14.53 11.30
N ASP A 218 23.74 14.92 10.38
CA ASP A 218 24.98 15.63 10.69
C ASP A 218 24.82 17.11 10.33
N ALA A 219 24.72 17.96 11.38
CA ALA A 219 24.54 19.39 11.22
C ALA A 219 25.81 20.09 10.70
N ILE A 220 27.01 19.55 11.00
CA ILE A 220 28.29 20.13 10.61
C ILE A 220 28.54 19.89 9.12
N GLU A 221 28.43 18.63 8.71
CA GLU A 221 28.63 18.22 7.30
C GLU A 221 27.39 18.47 6.44
N GLN A 222 26.27 18.89 7.05
CA GLN A 222 24.97 19.11 6.38
C GLN A 222 24.48 17.87 5.65
N LEU A 223 24.65 16.71 6.26
CA LEU A 223 24.31 15.43 5.70
C LEU A 223 23.17 14.76 6.45
N VAL A 224 22.32 14.02 5.72
CA VAL A 224 21.29 13.19 6.33
C VAL A 224 21.25 11.82 5.68
N GLN A 225 21.12 10.78 6.50
CA GLN A 225 20.96 9.40 6.07
C GLN A 225 19.71 8.81 6.74
N PRO A 226 18.60 8.61 6.01
CA PRO A 226 17.39 8.02 6.60
C PRO A 226 17.65 6.61 7.09
N THR A 227 17.03 6.21 8.18
CA THR A 227 17.22 4.87 8.76
C THR A 227 16.41 3.78 8.03
N ARG A 228 15.38 4.17 7.27
CA ARG A 228 14.51 3.26 6.49
C ARG A 228 14.26 3.80 5.09
N SER A 229 14.11 2.90 4.14
CA SER A 229 13.63 3.23 2.78
C SER A 229 12.76 2.13 2.22
N LYS A 230 11.62 2.51 1.65
CA LYS A 230 10.68 1.59 1.03
C LYS A 230 11.34 0.87 -0.16
N GLY A 231 11.40 -0.45 -0.11
CA GLY A 231 11.87 -1.30 -1.22
C GLY A 231 13.34 -1.70 -1.17
N ARG A 232 14.17 -1.13 -0.28
CA ARG A 232 15.58 -1.51 -0.14
C ARG A 232 15.86 -2.64 0.85
N ALA A 233 14.87 -3.06 1.64
CA ALA A 233 14.96 -4.26 2.49
C ALA A 233 15.21 -5.57 1.72
N ASN A 234 15.22 -5.52 0.37
CA ASN A 234 15.43 -6.65 -0.54
C ASN A 234 16.77 -6.58 -1.32
N ALA A 235 17.72 -5.75 -0.94
CA ALA A 235 19.06 -5.82 -1.52
C ALA A 235 19.65 -7.20 -1.21
N ARG A 236 19.95 -7.96 -2.24
CA ARG A 236 20.39 -9.37 -2.19
C ARG A 236 21.65 -9.62 -1.33
N ASN A 237 22.32 -8.59 -0.85
CA ASN A 237 23.60 -8.65 -0.15
C ASN A 237 23.57 -8.09 1.28
N GLY A 238 22.39 -7.98 1.95
CA GLY A 238 22.36 -7.64 3.38
C GLY A 238 22.77 -6.21 3.75
N GLU A 239 23.44 -5.48 2.87
CA GLU A 239 23.82 -4.09 3.10
C GLU A 239 22.72 -3.16 2.58
N ASN A 240 21.88 -2.67 3.50
CA ASN A 240 20.99 -1.55 3.25
C ASN A 240 21.84 -0.27 3.11
N LYS A 241 22.52 -0.06 1.98
CA LYS A 241 23.14 1.25 1.70
C LYS A 241 22.02 2.27 1.47
N LEU A 242 21.59 2.87 2.56
CA LEU A 242 20.72 4.03 2.51
C LEU A 242 21.56 5.19 1.97
N ARG A 243 20.95 6.01 1.11
CA ARG A 243 21.67 7.13 0.50
C ARG A 243 22.00 8.18 1.55
N LEU A 244 23.21 8.66 1.55
CA LEU A 244 23.62 9.86 2.22
C LEU A 244 23.31 11.06 1.30
N VAL A 245 22.66 12.07 1.80
CA VAL A 245 22.21 13.24 1.02
C VAL A 245 22.71 14.52 1.68
N ALA A 246 23.40 15.34 0.91
CA ALA A 246 23.77 16.68 1.32
C ALA A 246 22.53 17.60 1.27
N LEU A 247 22.30 18.35 2.31
CA LEU A 247 21.17 19.27 2.43
C LEU A 247 21.59 20.71 2.13
N PRO A 248 20.72 21.51 1.51
CA PRO A 248 20.92 22.94 1.41
C PRO A 248 20.99 23.59 2.82
N LYS A 249 21.87 24.58 2.99
CA LYS A 249 22.06 25.31 4.25
C LYS A 249 20.75 25.74 4.90
N LYS A 250 19.81 26.29 4.11
CA LYS A 250 18.51 26.72 4.60
C LYS A 250 17.65 25.58 5.16
N THR A 251 17.76 24.39 4.60
CA THR A 251 17.07 23.19 5.12
C THR A 251 17.66 22.79 6.47
N CYS A 252 18.99 22.82 6.58
CA CYS A 252 19.67 22.56 7.85
C CYS A 252 19.29 23.59 8.94
N GLU A 253 19.28 24.87 8.62
CA GLU A 253 18.87 25.94 9.55
C GLU A 253 17.46 25.71 10.12
N VAL A 254 16.52 25.24 9.30
CA VAL A 254 15.16 24.92 9.75
C VAL A 254 15.15 23.68 10.64
N ILE A 255 15.91 22.64 10.28
CA ILE A 255 16.02 21.42 11.07
C ILE A 255 16.66 21.71 12.41
N ASP A 256 17.76 22.46 12.45
CA ASP A 256 18.47 22.83 13.68
C ASP A 256 17.56 23.64 14.59
N LYS A 257 16.86 24.63 14.04
CA LYS A 257 15.89 25.41 14.80
C LYS A 257 14.77 24.57 15.37
N TYR A 258 14.22 23.64 14.57
CA TYR A 258 13.19 22.68 15.02
C TYR A 258 13.72 21.82 16.19
N ILE A 259 14.94 21.30 16.08
CA ILE A 259 15.56 20.46 17.11
C ILE A 259 15.73 21.24 18.41
N GLN A 260 16.17 22.50 18.32
CA GLN A 260 16.47 23.36 19.48
C GLN A 260 15.21 23.92 20.15
N THR A 261 14.08 24.03 19.43
CA THR A 261 12.86 24.66 19.95
C THR A 261 11.72 23.64 20.07
N GLU A 262 10.88 23.51 19.07
CA GLU A 262 9.64 22.71 19.13
C GLU A 262 9.86 21.27 19.58
N ARG A 263 10.97 20.65 19.13
CA ARG A 263 11.29 19.28 19.53
C ARG A 263 11.77 19.20 20.98
N ALA A 264 12.54 20.16 21.44
CA ALA A 264 13.00 20.23 22.83
C ALA A 264 11.81 20.40 23.77
N ASP A 265 10.87 21.30 23.44
CA ASP A 265 9.64 21.53 24.21
C ASP A 265 8.75 20.29 24.24
N ALA A 266 8.60 19.61 23.13
CA ALA A 266 7.87 18.35 23.06
C ALA A 266 8.51 17.25 23.90
N ALA A 267 9.85 17.14 23.91
CA ALA A 267 10.59 16.16 24.71
C ALA A 267 10.41 16.40 26.22
N VAL A 268 10.37 17.64 26.66
CA VAL A 268 10.13 18.00 28.07
C VAL A 268 8.72 17.64 28.52
N SER A 269 7.71 17.78 27.64
CA SER A 269 6.32 17.45 27.96
C SER A 269 6.03 15.93 27.95
N TYR A 270 6.90 15.11 27.35
CA TYR A 270 6.76 13.64 27.23
C TYR A 270 7.84 12.87 27.98
N THR A 271 8.04 13.13 29.27
CA THR A 271 9.07 12.50 30.11
C THR A 271 8.92 10.99 30.27
N HIS A 272 7.89 10.35 29.69
CA HIS A 272 7.63 8.90 29.76
C HIS A 272 7.39 8.20 28.42
N LEU A 273 7.58 8.87 27.29
CA LEU A 273 7.41 8.24 25.97
C LEU A 273 8.71 8.31 25.17
N THR A 274 9.04 7.18 24.55
CA THR A 274 10.15 7.00 23.60
C THR A 274 10.34 8.24 22.71
N LEU A 275 11.59 8.69 22.58
CA LEU A 275 12.01 9.85 21.79
C LEU A 275 11.24 9.96 20.49
N PRO A 276 10.53 11.06 20.24
CA PRO A 276 9.88 11.23 18.94
C PRO A 276 10.96 11.27 17.86
N THR A 277 10.83 10.42 16.88
CA THR A 277 11.46 10.57 15.56
C THR A 277 11.21 11.99 15.04
N ILE A 278 12.04 12.50 14.13
CA ILE A 278 11.86 13.82 13.48
C ILE A 278 10.49 13.95 12.77
N ALA A 279 9.69 12.95 12.80
CA ALA A 279 8.31 13.01 12.33
C ALA A 279 7.37 13.27 13.48
#